data_9cc6c81b0651e70b6b7318197fed2489
#
_entry.id   9cc6c81b0651e70b6b7318197fed2489
#
_cell.length_a   1.000
_cell.length_b   1.000
_cell.length_c   1.000
_cell.angle_alpha   90.00
_cell.angle_beta   90.00
_cell.angle_gamma   90.00
#
_symmetry.space_group_name_H-M   'P 1'
#
loop_
_entity.id
_entity.type
_entity.pdbx_description
1 polymer ?
#
loop_
_entity_poly.entity_id
_entity_poly.type
_entity_poly.pdbx_seq_one_letter_code
_entity_poly.pdbx_strand_id
1 'polypeptide(L)'
;AHGIGAAVVYDYFSRLFRENTDLIHIHAEWLKAEYALGKAEYEEEKNIIKVMALLKIMGNEEELPVNDESIYLASGLEYGIVKEKLKQLKEAQLIQWRNRTASYDFKNNVGVDIEKKIQEEIQKQKKVNIEKVLGEIAELDYVLPKQYNQEFTMTRYFHYEYKKLEQFLALKKAEYLFEEKPADGKIIALTDADKTTDMEKVQQHLKELKDERIVVLIPREPLMEEENIRRLIAVRQLKGDKTFLEENAVLQQELQLYEEDLIYEINAALEKRYLPENGNCTVLCGIVSRNKSKSVGEFNRTLSRICEEYYNLTPKINNEMINRRKVSSQTKRARRTIVDAVLNGKEMAQWENGSAAEATIYRATLRVLDEGRAEEGSQQVLQEIMEYINRCAGKKHSFSELYESLSGKGYGVREGIIPIYIARQIAELEDTPVILLQEREVEITPEIFDNIEEHPENYSLYVEKETVNKETYIKQLEEIFYGQDTYQSIGKRNRLYELVRAMQRWYRSLPQIAVS
;
A
#
# COMPACT_ATOMS: atom_id res chain seq x y z
N ALA A 1 48.30 -34.35 1.21
CA ALA A 1 48.36 -33.52 0.02
C ALA A 1 47.79 -32.16 0.40
N HIS A 2 48.63 -31.14 0.55
CA HIS A 2 48.14 -29.76 0.68
C HIS A 2 47.57 -29.39 -0.67
N GLY A 3 46.24 -29.15 -0.72
CA GLY A 3 45.57 -28.65 -1.89
C GLY A 3 46.11 -27.25 -2.26
N ILE A 4 46.15 -26.94 -3.55
CA ILE A 4 46.49 -25.59 -4.02
C ILE A 4 45.37 -24.67 -3.53
N GLY A 5 45.68 -23.76 -2.59
CA GLY A 5 44.72 -22.79 -2.08
C GLY A 5 44.27 -21.80 -3.17
N ALA A 6 43.05 -21.28 -3.08
CA ALA A 6 42.48 -20.36 -4.06
C ALA A 6 43.33 -19.08 -4.28
N ALA A 7 44.14 -18.67 -3.28
CA ALA A 7 45.06 -17.54 -3.45
C ALA A 7 46.04 -17.68 -4.63
N VAL A 8 46.47 -18.91 -4.95
CA VAL A 8 47.31 -19.16 -6.13
C VAL A 8 46.56 -18.88 -7.43
N VAL A 9 45.27 -19.14 -7.46
CA VAL A 9 44.39 -18.80 -8.63
C VAL A 9 44.32 -17.30 -8.82
N TYR A 10 44.19 -16.53 -7.71
CA TYR A 10 44.24 -15.07 -7.80
C TYR A 10 45.54 -14.57 -8.42
N ASP A 11 46.66 -15.07 -7.94
CA ASP A 11 47.99 -14.67 -8.44
C ASP A 11 48.16 -14.99 -9.93
N TYR A 12 47.67 -16.14 -10.39
CA TYR A 12 47.69 -16.54 -11.79
C TYR A 12 46.89 -15.60 -12.70
N PHE A 13 45.69 -15.18 -12.24
CA PHE A 13 44.79 -14.33 -13.02
C PHE A 13 44.93 -12.83 -12.72
N SER A 14 45.75 -12.41 -11.76
CA SER A 14 45.89 -11.01 -11.35
C SER A 14 46.21 -10.07 -12.52
N ARG A 15 47.06 -10.51 -13.45
CA ARG A 15 47.36 -9.74 -14.67
C ARG A 15 46.12 -9.54 -15.54
N LEU A 16 45.29 -10.57 -15.69
CA LEU A 16 44.04 -10.52 -16.47
C LEU A 16 43.04 -9.57 -15.82
N PHE A 17 42.90 -9.61 -14.51
CA PHE A 17 42.02 -8.71 -13.74
C PHE A 17 42.44 -7.25 -13.90
N ARG A 18 43.73 -6.98 -13.91
CA ARG A 18 44.31 -5.65 -14.11
C ARG A 18 44.06 -5.09 -15.51
N GLU A 19 44.23 -5.93 -16.54
CA GLU A 19 44.16 -5.51 -17.93
C GLU A 19 42.73 -5.40 -18.48
N ASN A 20 41.75 -6.10 -17.88
CA ASN A 20 40.37 -6.11 -18.33
C ASN A 20 39.54 -4.98 -17.70
N THR A 21 39.83 -3.76 -18.06
CA THR A 21 39.06 -2.58 -17.60
C THR A 21 37.61 -2.54 -18.10
N ASP A 22 37.29 -3.25 -19.17
CA ASP A 22 35.94 -3.36 -19.72
C ASP A 22 35.01 -4.22 -18.86
N LEU A 23 35.56 -5.13 -18.07
CA LEU A 23 34.81 -5.88 -17.03
C LEU A 23 34.80 -5.09 -15.71
N ILE A 24 34.00 -4.04 -15.66
CA ILE A 24 33.98 -3.03 -14.60
C ILE A 24 33.94 -3.66 -13.20
N HIS A 25 33.09 -4.68 -12.98
CA HIS A 25 32.99 -5.35 -11.69
C HIS A 25 34.31 -6.05 -11.28
N ILE A 26 34.87 -6.84 -12.17
CA ILE A 26 36.12 -7.59 -11.91
C ILE A 26 37.28 -6.63 -11.60
N HIS A 27 37.41 -5.60 -12.42
CA HIS A 27 38.47 -4.60 -12.24
C HIS A 27 38.31 -3.82 -10.92
N ALA A 28 37.08 -3.45 -10.56
CA ALA A 28 36.81 -2.73 -9.32
C ALA A 28 37.15 -3.58 -8.08
N GLU A 29 36.73 -4.85 -8.05
CA GLU A 29 37.05 -5.74 -6.91
C GLU A 29 38.55 -6.05 -6.85
N TRP A 30 39.21 -6.20 -7.99
CA TRP A 30 40.67 -6.35 -8.06
C TRP A 30 41.39 -5.11 -7.48
N LEU A 31 40.98 -3.88 -7.83
CA LEU A 31 41.56 -2.64 -7.28
C LEU A 31 41.45 -2.54 -5.77
N LYS A 32 40.28 -2.89 -5.21
CA LYS A 32 40.06 -2.91 -3.76
C LYS A 32 40.99 -3.92 -3.07
N ALA A 33 41.12 -5.11 -3.66
CA ALA A 33 41.99 -6.15 -3.16
C ALA A 33 43.48 -5.74 -3.19
N GLU A 34 43.96 -5.15 -4.29
CA GLU A 34 45.34 -4.66 -4.42
C GLU A 34 45.68 -3.58 -3.38
N TYR A 35 44.72 -2.68 -3.11
CA TYR A 35 44.88 -1.71 -2.02
C TYR A 35 45.04 -2.40 -0.66
N ALA A 36 44.18 -3.38 -0.34
CA ALA A 36 44.24 -4.13 0.92
C ALA A 36 45.53 -4.95 1.00
N LEU A 37 45.97 -5.61 -0.09
CA LEU A 37 47.22 -6.35 -0.18
C LEU A 37 48.44 -5.46 0.08
N GLY A 38 48.44 -4.23 -0.39
CA GLY A 38 49.52 -3.25 -0.17
C GLY A 38 49.63 -2.79 1.31
N LYS A 39 48.61 -3.04 2.12
CA LYS A 39 48.56 -2.68 3.54
C LYS A 39 48.72 -3.90 4.48
N ALA A 40 48.49 -5.11 3.96
CA ALA A 40 48.62 -6.35 4.76
C ALA A 40 50.07 -6.66 5.07
N GLU A 41 50.34 -6.97 6.36
CA GLU A 41 51.70 -7.24 6.85
C GLU A 41 52.04 -8.72 6.77
N TYR A 42 51.08 -9.61 7.00
CA TYR A 42 51.31 -11.06 7.14
C TYR A 42 50.82 -11.82 5.88
N GLU A 43 51.50 -12.92 5.58
CA GLU A 43 51.17 -13.76 4.42
C GLU A 43 49.79 -14.42 4.54
N GLU A 44 49.34 -14.74 5.75
CA GLU A 44 47.99 -15.25 6.00
C GLU A 44 46.93 -14.21 5.70
N GLU A 45 47.18 -12.93 6.00
CA GLU A 45 46.28 -11.82 5.63
C GLU A 45 46.19 -11.65 4.12
N LYS A 46 47.33 -11.69 3.43
CA LYS A 46 47.37 -11.62 1.95
C LYS A 46 46.61 -12.78 1.32
N ASN A 47 46.75 -13.99 1.87
CA ASN A 47 46.03 -15.17 1.43
C ASN A 47 44.51 -14.94 1.54
N ILE A 48 44.02 -14.47 2.69
CA ILE A 48 42.63 -14.20 2.95
C ILE A 48 42.10 -13.12 2.00
N ILE A 49 42.81 -12.01 1.79
CA ILE A 49 42.45 -10.93 0.86
C ILE A 49 42.30 -11.46 -0.57
N LYS A 50 43.23 -12.28 -1.05
CA LYS A 50 43.20 -12.91 -2.38
C LYS A 50 41.97 -13.82 -2.55
N VAL A 51 41.67 -14.61 -1.53
CA VAL A 51 40.51 -15.49 -1.48
C VAL A 51 39.21 -14.68 -1.53
N MET A 52 39.10 -13.65 -0.69
CA MET A 52 37.95 -12.73 -0.69
C MET A 52 37.74 -12.09 -2.06
N ALA A 53 38.83 -11.62 -2.68
CA ALA A 53 38.79 -11.01 -4.02
C ALA A 53 38.24 -11.97 -5.07
N LEU A 54 38.70 -13.22 -5.07
CA LEU A 54 38.20 -14.24 -6.00
C LEU A 54 36.73 -14.52 -5.81
N LEU A 55 36.27 -14.70 -4.55
CA LEU A 55 34.86 -14.93 -4.25
C LEU A 55 33.99 -13.76 -4.74
N LYS A 56 34.43 -12.52 -4.54
CA LYS A 56 33.76 -11.32 -5.04
C LYS A 56 33.75 -11.23 -6.56
N ILE A 57 34.88 -11.52 -7.22
CA ILE A 57 35.02 -11.50 -8.68
C ILE A 57 34.11 -12.56 -9.34
N MET A 58 33.94 -13.72 -8.73
CA MET A 58 33.01 -14.76 -9.22
C MET A 58 31.54 -14.32 -9.19
N GLY A 59 31.18 -13.38 -8.32
CA GLY A 59 29.86 -12.74 -8.31
C GLY A 59 28.68 -13.65 -7.94
N ASN A 60 28.92 -14.79 -7.32
CA ASN A 60 27.89 -15.75 -6.92
C ASN A 60 27.74 -15.75 -5.38
N GLU A 61 27.34 -14.59 -4.83
CA GLU A 61 27.27 -14.38 -3.39
C GLU A 61 26.18 -15.23 -2.70
N GLU A 62 25.15 -15.69 -3.43
CA GLU A 62 24.10 -16.56 -2.90
C GLU A 62 24.61 -17.98 -2.61
N GLU A 63 25.43 -18.56 -3.51
CA GLU A 63 25.98 -19.91 -3.34
C GLU A 63 27.37 -19.92 -2.66
N LEU A 64 28.15 -18.85 -2.86
CA LEU A 64 29.50 -18.69 -2.33
C LEU A 64 29.66 -17.35 -1.61
N PRO A 65 28.98 -17.14 -0.47
CA PRO A 65 29.09 -15.90 0.31
C PRO A 65 30.51 -15.73 0.84
N VAL A 66 31.00 -14.49 0.90
CA VAL A 66 32.34 -14.17 1.43
C VAL A 66 32.26 -14.14 2.97
N ASN A 67 32.14 -15.28 3.59
CA ASN A 67 32.05 -15.45 5.05
C ASN A 67 33.20 -16.29 5.62
N ASP A 68 33.23 -16.44 6.94
CA ASP A 68 34.29 -17.20 7.66
C ASP A 68 34.45 -18.60 7.08
N GLU A 69 33.36 -19.30 6.77
CA GLU A 69 33.38 -20.69 6.31
C GLU A 69 33.90 -20.79 4.87
N SER A 70 33.40 -19.97 3.94
CA SER A 70 33.86 -19.97 2.55
C SER A 70 35.33 -19.56 2.44
N ILE A 71 35.77 -18.58 3.24
CA ILE A 71 37.17 -18.15 3.31
C ILE A 71 38.04 -19.26 3.90
N TYR A 72 37.60 -19.93 4.96
CA TYR A 72 38.30 -21.05 5.54
C TYR A 72 38.50 -22.18 4.51
N LEU A 73 37.44 -22.61 3.86
CA LEU A 73 37.48 -23.69 2.88
C LEU A 73 38.39 -23.36 1.69
N ALA A 74 38.42 -22.12 1.23
CA ALA A 74 39.16 -21.69 0.04
C ALA A 74 40.62 -21.29 0.36
N SER A 75 40.93 -20.84 1.57
CA SER A 75 42.27 -20.34 1.93
C SER A 75 43.30 -21.46 2.18
N GLY A 76 42.82 -22.63 2.59
CA GLY A 76 43.72 -23.72 3.04
C GLY A 76 44.39 -23.45 4.40
N LEU A 77 43.98 -22.42 5.12
CA LEU A 77 44.45 -22.07 6.46
C LEU A 77 43.64 -22.80 7.56
N GLU A 78 44.14 -22.88 8.76
CA GLU A 78 43.36 -23.37 9.89
C GLU A 78 42.25 -22.37 10.27
N TYR A 79 41.08 -22.87 10.69
CA TYR A 79 39.91 -22.03 11.00
C TYR A 79 40.19 -20.95 12.07
N GLY A 80 40.98 -21.31 13.10
CA GLY A 80 41.41 -20.37 14.13
C GLY A 80 42.24 -19.20 13.59
N ILE A 81 43.13 -19.47 12.65
CA ILE A 81 43.96 -18.46 11.99
C ILE A 81 43.10 -17.55 11.13
N VAL A 82 42.17 -18.11 10.34
CA VAL A 82 41.23 -17.33 9.50
C VAL A 82 40.46 -16.34 10.37
N LYS A 83 39.90 -16.81 11.49
CA LYS A 83 39.08 -15.97 12.37
C LYS A 83 39.88 -14.86 13.04
N GLU A 84 41.10 -15.14 13.46
CA GLU A 84 42.03 -14.16 14.06
C GLU A 84 42.41 -13.10 12.99
N LYS A 85 42.80 -13.53 11.80
CA LYS A 85 43.24 -12.61 10.73
C LYS A 85 42.09 -11.78 10.17
N LEU A 86 40.89 -12.32 10.02
CA LEU A 86 39.71 -11.53 9.67
C LEU A 86 39.42 -10.44 10.71
N LYS A 87 39.59 -10.74 11.99
CA LYS A 87 39.47 -9.74 13.04
C LYS A 87 40.54 -8.64 12.92
N GLN A 88 41.81 -9.00 12.67
CA GLN A 88 42.92 -8.06 12.48
C GLN A 88 42.68 -7.18 11.24
N LEU A 89 42.26 -7.74 10.11
CA LEU A 89 41.91 -7.00 8.88
C LEU A 89 40.74 -6.02 9.10
N LYS A 90 39.76 -6.40 9.92
CA LYS A 90 38.67 -5.51 10.34
C LYS A 90 39.15 -4.35 11.19
N GLU A 91 39.98 -4.62 12.20
CA GLU A 91 40.60 -3.62 13.08
C GLU A 91 41.50 -2.67 12.29
N ALA A 92 42.21 -3.17 11.28
CA ALA A 92 43.01 -2.37 10.34
C ALA A 92 42.20 -1.58 9.33
N GLN A 93 40.86 -1.67 9.38
CA GLN A 93 39.94 -0.97 8.46
C GLN A 93 40.14 -1.33 6.96
N LEU A 94 40.62 -2.55 6.68
CA LEU A 94 40.81 -3.04 5.30
C LEU A 94 39.57 -3.79 4.80
N ILE A 95 38.84 -4.42 5.70
CA ILE A 95 37.59 -5.13 5.41
C ILE A 95 36.50 -4.73 6.40
N GLN A 96 35.25 -5.00 6.05
CA GLN A 96 34.08 -4.79 6.91
C GLN A 96 33.10 -5.94 6.75
N TRP A 97 32.32 -6.21 7.78
CA TRP A 97 31.22 -7.16 7.73
C TRP A 97 29.94 -6.43 7.33
N ARG A 98 29.18 -7.00 6.40
CA ARG A 98 27.87 -6.50 5.97
C ARG A 98 26.78 -7.40 6.54
N ASN A 99 25.98 -6.89 7.46
CA ASN A 99 24.92 -7.67 8.09
C ASN A 99 23.82 -8.06 7.08
N ARG A 100 23.51 -7.21 6.12
CA ARG A 100 22.50 -7.45 5.08
C ARG A 100 22.84 -8.66 4.20
N THR A 101 24.08 -8.80 3.77
CA THR A 101 24.55 -9.89 2.89
C THR A 101 25.20 -11.03 3.65
N ALA A 102 25.35 -10.90 4.98
CA ALA A 102 26.10 -11.82 5.83
C ALA A 102 27.48 -12.17 5.25
N SER A 103 28.20 -11.17 4.74
CA SER A 103 29.47 -11.34 4.04
C SER A 103 30.46 -10.22 4.38
N TYR A 104 31.76 -10.52 4.19
CA TYR A 104 32.83 -9.52 4.23
C TYR A 104 32.91 -8.77 2.91
N ASP A 105 33.27 -7.49 3.00
CA ASP A 105 33.56 -6.62 1.87
C ASP A 105 34.84 -5.83 2.12
N PHE A 106 35.53 -5.43 1.04
CA PHE A 106 36.66 -4.53 1.15
C PHE A 106 36.19 -3.12 1.49
N LYS A 107 36.92 -2.43 2.37
CA LYS A 107 36.69 -1.00 2.55
C LYS A 107 37.31 -0.20 1.40
N ASN A 108 36.54 0.73 0.88
CA ASN A 108 37.04 1.68 -0.11
C ASN A 108 37.93 2.72 0.56
N ASN A 109 39.10 2.99 0.02
CA ASN A 109 39.92 4.10 0.46
C ASN A 109 39.43 5.41 -0.18
N VAL A 110 38.55 6.09 0.51
CA VAL A 110 37.95 7.37 0.06
C VAL A 110 38.78 8.59 0.47
N GLY A 111 39.87 8.40 1.20
CA GLY A 111 40.71 9.52 1.72
C GLY A 111 40.02 10.37 2.81
N VAL A 112 38.76 10.03 3.16
CA VAL A 112 37.95 10.71 4.16
C VAL A 112 37.52 9.70 5.22
N ASP A 113 37.63 10.08 6.48
CA ASP A 113 37.10 9.28 7.58
C ASP A 113 35.56 9.50 7.66
N ILE A 114 34.82 8.61 6.99
CA ILE A 114 33.36 8.66 6.90
C ILE A 114 32.73 8.57 8.29
N GLU A 115 33.26 7.68 9.15
CA GLU A 115 32.73 7.49 10.49
C GLU A 115 32.83 8.79 11.33
N LYS A 116 33.97 9.46 11.26
CA LYS A 116 34.15 10.76 11.90
C LYS A 116 33.17 11.80 11.37
N LYS A 117 32.93 11.82 10.06
CA LYS A 117 31.96 12.74 9.45
C LYS A 117 30.51 12.43 9.88
N ILE A 118 30.15 11.17 9.97
CA ILE A 118 28.84 10.76 10.50
C ILE A 118 28.68 11.25 11.95
N GLN A 119 29.71 11.09 12.79
CA GLN A 119 29.66 11.55 14.17
C GLN A 119 29.57 13.08 14.27
N GLU A 120 30.27 13.83 13.42
CA GLU A 120 30.14 15.28 13.33
C GLU A 120 28.72 15.72 12.98
N GLU A 121 28.05 15.02 12.05
CA GLU A 121 26.65 15.31 11.67
C GLU A 121 25.67 14.93 12.79
N ILE A 122 25.88 13.81 13.49
CA ILE A 122 25.06 13.41 14.65
C ILE A 122 25.09 14.51 15.74
N GLN A 123 26.25 15.09 16.01
CA GLN A 123 26.40 16.16 17.01
C GLN A 123 25.62 17.44 16.66
N LYS A 124 25.36 17.69 15.38
CA LYS A 124 24.55 18.82 14.91
C LYS A 124 23.05 18.60 15.08
N GLN A 125 22.60 17.36 15.25
CA GLN A 125 21.18 17.01 15.37
C GLN A 125 20.65 17.43 16.74
N LYS A 126 19.72 18.39 16.77
CA LYS A 126 19.12 18.90 18.02
C LYS A 126 18.00 17.99 18.54
N LYS A 127 17.03 17.65 17.70
CA LYS A 127 15.86 16.81 18.04
C LYS A 127 15.48 15.96 16.84
N VAL A 128 15.39 14.67 17.02
CA VAL A 128 15.02 13.70 15.98
C VAL A 128 13.63 13.19 16.26
N ASN A 129 12.78 13.19 15.25
CA ASN A 129 11.48 12.52 15.30
C ASN A 129 11.67 11.08 14.78
N ILE A 130 11.94 10.17 15.71
CA ILE A 130 12.20 8.76 15.44
C ILE A 130 11.02 8.12 14.73
N GLU A 131 9.81 8.35 15.21
CA GLU A 131 8.57 7.76 14.71
C GLU A 131 8.33 8.11 13.24
N LYS A 132 8.63 9.36 12.87
CA LYS A 132 8.53 9.81 11.46
C LYS A 132 9.52 9.07 10.57
N VAL A 133 10.79 8.95 11.00
CA VAL A 133 11.81 8.24 10.22
C VAL A 133 11.44 6.77 10.08
N LEU A 134 10.96 6.12 11.14
CA LEU A 134 10.48 4.74 11.07
C LEU A 134 9.34 4.59 10.06
N GLY A 135 8.37 5.50 10.06
CA GLY A 135 7.26 5.50 9.10
C GLY A 135 7.68 5.67 7.63
N GLU A 136 8.92 6.15 7.37
CA GLU A 136 9.48 6.31 6.03
C GLU A 136 10.29 5.09 5.55
N ILE A 137 10.91 4.34 6.48
CA ILE A 137 11.89 3.29 6.14
C ILE A 137 11.46 1.88 6.52
N ALA A 138 10.41 1.74 7.35
CA ALA A 138 10.00 0.44 7.84
C ALA A 138 9.43 -0.44 6.72
N GLU A 139 9.99 -1.64 6.56
CA GLU A 139 9.43 -2.69 5.71
C GLU A 139 8.18 -3.30 6.34
N LEU A 140 8.08 -3.27 7.66
CA LEU A 140 6.87 -3.61 8.40
C LEU A 140 5.90 -2.43 8.34
N ASP A 141 5.31 -2.23 7.16
CA ASP A 141 4.42 -1.12 6.82
C ASP A 141 2.94 -1.54 6.87
N TYR A 142 2.60 -2.74 6.39
CA TYR A 142 1.24 -3.25 6.41
C TYR A 142 1.13 -4.76 6.62
N VAL A 143 -0.01 -5.19 7.12
CA VAL A 143 -0.37 -6.62 7.25
C VAL A 143 -1.75 -6.86 6.66
N LEU A 144 -1.88 -7.97 5.95
CA LEU A 144 -3.13 -8.41 5.34
C LEU A 144 -3.89 -9.37 6.27
N PRO A 145 -5.18 -9.16 6.56
CA PRO A 145 -6.07 -10.15 7.20
C PRO A 145 -6.38 -11.27 6.18
N LYS A 146 -5.43 -12.20 6.00
CA LYS A 146 -5.42 -13.14 4.88
C LYS A 146 -6.68 -13.99 4.77
N GLN A 147 -7.20 -14.50 5.89
CA GLN A 147 -8.40 -15.34 5.91
C GLN A 147 -9.63 -14.56 5.41
N TYR A 148 -9.84 -13.35 5.94
CA TYR A 148 -10.93 -12.47 5.51
C TYR A 148 -10.81 -12.10 4.03
N ASN A 149 -9.62 -11.69 3.58
CA ASN A 149 -9.39 -11.31 2.19
C ASN A 149 -9.66 -12.46 1.22
N GLN A 150 -9.27 -13.67 1.58
CA GLN A 150 -9.53 -14.87 0.77
C GLN A 150 -11.03 -15.20 0.72
N GLU A 151 -11.73 -15.12 1.85
CA GLU A 151 -13.16 -15.41 1.93
C GLU A 151 -14.01 -14.42 1.13
N PHE A 152 -13.67 -13.13 1.19
CA PHE A 152 -14.42 -12.06 0.53
C PHE A 152 -13.88 -11.67 -0.85
N THR A 153 -12.83 -12.34 -1.33
CA THR A 153 -12.18 -12.05 -2.63
C THR A 153 -11.87 -10.54 -2.78
N MET A 154 -11.27 -9.95 -1.74
CA MET A 154 -10.90 -8.54 -1.70
C MET A 154 -9.57 -8.33 -0.98
N THR A 155 -8.98 -7.14 -1.10
CA THR A 155 -7.79 -6.78 -0.37
C THR A 155 -8.10 -5.72 0.68
N ARG A 156 -8.08 -6.12 1.96
CA ARG A 156 -8.00 -5.24 3.12
C ARG A 156 -6.60 -5.29 3.71
N TYR A 157 -6.18 -4.22 4.36
CA TYR A 157 -4.89 -4.17 5.03
C TYR A 157 -4.93 -3.30 6.27
N PHE A 158 -4.09 -3.65 7.23
CA PHE A 158 -3.80 -2.87 8.42
C PHE A 158 -2.44 -2.23 8.24
N HIS A 159 -2.38 -0.91 8.41
CA HIS A 159 -1.15 -0.14 8.28
C HIS A 159 -0.48 0.03 9.64
N TYR A 160 0.85 -0.17 9.71
CA TYR A 160 1.64 0.10 10.90
C TYR A 160 1.87 1.60 11.09
N GLU A 161 1.75 2.05 12.33
CA GLU A 161 2.17 3.37 12.77
C GLU A 161 3.05 3.25 14.02
N TYR A 162 4.20 3.88 13.98
CA TYR A 162 5.12 3.92 15.09
C TYR A 162 4.83 5.17 15.93
N LYS A 163 4.54 4.99 17.23
CA LYS A 163 4.20 6.08 18.14
C LYS A 163 4.81 5.83 19.52
N LYS A 164 5.14 6.90 20.24
CA LYS A 164 5.38 6.82 21.68
C LYS A 164 4.08 6.61 22.43
N LEU A 165 4.19 6.01 23.62
CA LEU A 165 3.03 5.81 24.49
C LEU A 165 2.28 7.11 24.76
N GLU A 166 3.02 8.21 25.05
CA GLU A 166 2.44 9.52 25.27
C GLU A 166 1.66 10.03 24.05
N GLN A 167 2.20 9.86 22.85
CA GLN A 167 1.54 10.25 21.60
C GLN A 167 0.26 9.45 21.35
N PHE A 168 0.30 8.14 21.64
CA PHE A 168 -0.89 7.31 21.53
C PHE A 168 -1.98 7.76 22.54
N LEU A 169 -1.63 7.96 23.80
CA LEU A 169 -2.57 8.40 24.84
C LEU A 169 -3.08 9.84 24.65
N ALA A 170 -2.42 10.65 23.82
CA ALA A 170 -2.87 11.99 23.46
C ALA A 170 -3.90 12.01 22.32
N LEU A 171 -4.15 10.88 21.64
CA LEU A 171 -5.14 10.78 20.56
C LEU A 171 -6.55 10.97 21.15
N LYS A 172 -7.28 11.93 20.60
CA LYS A 172 -8.66 12.22 21.05
C LYS A 172 -9.72 11.50 20.23
N LYS A 173 -9.41 11.17 18.98
CA LYS A 173 -10.32 10.56 18.02
C LYS A 173 -9.57 9.57 17.14
N ALA A 174 -10.22 8.46 16.82
CA ALA A 174 -9.70 7.43 15.93
C ALA A 174 -9.52 7.93 14.49
N GLU A 175 -10.41 8.82 14.03
CA GLU A 175 -10.42 9.31 12.65
C GLU A 175 -9.07 9.91 12.24
N TYR A 176 -8.37 10.60 13.14
CA TYR A 176 -7.05 11.20 12.85
C TYR A 176 -5.99 10.19 12.38
N LEU A 177 -6.11 8.92 12.80
CA LEU A 177 -5.20 7.87 12.35
C LEU A 177 -5.45 7.47 10.89
N PHE A 178 -6.68 7.64 10.40
CA PHE A 178 -7.07 7.21 9.05
C PHE A 178 -7.02 8.33 8.01
N GLU A 179 -6.97 9.59 8.42
CA GLU A 179 -6.91 10.75 7.52
C GLU A 179 -5.59 10.84 6.76
N GLU A 180 -4.45 10.62 7.44
CA GLU A 180 -3.12 10.73 6.82
C GLU A 180 -2.84 9.58 5.85
N LYS A 181 -3.16 8.34 6.26
CA LYS A 181 -2.92 7.12 5.46
C LYS A 181 -4.17 6.24 5.51
N PRO A 182 -5.03 6.29 4.51
CA PRO A 182 -6.23 5.44 4.45
C PRO A 182 -5.86 3.95 4.50
N ALA A 183 -6.48 3.22 5.43
CA ALA A 183 -6.32 1.79 5.61
C ALA A 183 -7.63 1.17 6.11
N ASP A 184 -7.75 -0.14 6.11
CA ASP A 184 -8.92 -0.83 6.68
C ASP A 184 -8.79 -0.99 8.20
N GLY A 185 -7.57 -0.92 8.74
CA GLY A 185 -7.26 -0.86 10.16
C GLY A 185 -5.87 -0.29 10.42
N LYS A 186 -5.56 -0.05 11.69
CA LYS A 186 -4.28 0.49 12.14
C LYS A 186 -3.63 -0.39 13.19
N ILE A 187 -2.33 -0.57 13.08
CA ILE A 187 -1.49 -1.24 14.06
C ILE A 187 -0.55 -0.20 14.64
N ILE A 188 -0.75 0.15 15.91
CA ILE A 188 0.08 1.12 16.62
C ILE A 188 1.21 0.36 17.33
N ALA A 189 2.43 0.47 16.82
CA ALA A 189 3.63 -0.09 17.41
C ALA A 189 4.23 0.93 18.40
N LEU A 190 4.14 0.66 19.69
CA LEU A 190 4.64 1.57 20.74
C LEU A 190 6.16 1.47 20.87
N THR A 191 6.90 2.54 20.57
CA THR A 191 8.35 2.55 20.45
C THR A 191 9.08 2.60 21.79
N ASP A 192 8.50 3.27 22.79
CA ASP A 192 9.04 3.46 24.13
C ASP A 192 8.37 2.59 25.22
N ALA A 193 7.47 1.69 24.79
CA ALA A 193 6.77 0.77 25.69
C ALA A 193 7.54 -0.55 25.86
N ASP A 194 7.30 -1.22 26.99
CA ASP A 194 7.85 -2.52 27.31
C ASP A 194 6.89 -3.34 28.19
N LYS A 195 7.39 -4.47 28.74
CA LYS A 195 6.62 -5.35 29.64
C LYS A 195 6.14 -4.68 30.93
N THR A 196 6.71 -3.53 31.32
CA THR A 196 6.32 -2.77 32.53
C THR A 196 5.24 -1.73 32.25
N THR A 197 4.91 -1.52 30.97
CA THR A 197 3.88 -0.56 30.55
C THR A 197 2.52 -0.93 31.14
N ASP A 198 1.80 0.07 31.64
CA ASP A 198 0.45 -0.09 32.16
C ASP A 198 -0.54 -0.44 31.05
N MET A 199 -0.72 -1.75 30.84
CA MET A 199 -1.58 -2.29 29.78
C MET A 199 -3.06 -1.95 30.01
N GLU A 200 -3.48 -1.75 31.28
CA GLU A 200 -4.88 -1.40 31.58
C GLU A 200 -5.19 0.02 31.11
N LYS A 201 -4.25 0.93 31.32
CA LYS A 201 -4.38 2.32 30.82
C LYS A 201 -4.43 2.36 29.30
N VAL A 202 -3.56 1.59 28.61
CA VAL A 202 -3.57 1.48 27.13
C VAL A 202 -4.89 0.88 26.65
N GLN A 203 -5.38 -0.19 27.29
CA GLN A 203 -6.64 -0.85 26.93
C GLN A 203 -7.86 0.05 27.18
N GLN A 204 -7.85 0.83 28.27
CA GLN A 204 -8.91 1.79 28.53
C GLN A 204 -8.95 2.88 27.47
N HIS A 205 -7.79 3.46 27.14
CA HIS A 205 -7.72 4.49 26.10
C HIS A 205 -8.17 3.96 24.73
N LEU A 206 -7.78 2.72 24.39
CA LEU A 206 -8.24 2.05 23.16
C LEU A 206 -9.78 1.93 23.12
N LYS A 207 -10.42 1.61 24.24
CA LYS A 207 -11.89 1.58 24.34
C LYS A 207 -12.53 2.98 24.20
N GLU A 208 -11.87 4.03 24.71
CA GLU A 208 -12.32 5.42 24.60
C GLU A 208 -12.31 5.92 23.16
N LEU A 209 -11.37 5.44 22.32
CA LEU A 209 -11.33 5.74 20.89
C LEU A 209 -12.50 5.15 20.10
N LYS A 210 -13.21 4.14 20.61
CA LYS A 210 -14.43 3.52 20.04
C LYS A 210 -14.28 3.02 18.60
N ASP A 211 -13.09 2.62 18.20
CA ASP A 211 -12.84 2.05 16.88
C ASP A 211 -12.13 0.70 17.03
N GLU A 212 -12.84 -0.35 16.69
CA GLU A 212 -12.38 -1.74 16.81
C GLU A 212 -11.24 -2.08 15.82
N ARG A 213 -11.01 -1.24 14.81
CA ARG A 213 -9.96 -1.45 13.79
C ARG A 213 -8.56 -1.08 14.27
N ILE A 214 -8.43 -0.56 15.48
CA ILE A 214 -7.14 -0.18 16.05
C ILE A 214 -6.59 -1.34 16.87
N VAL A 215 -5.37 -1.72 16.57
CA VAL A 215 -4.58 -2.72 17.28
C VAL A 215 -3.34 -2.04 17.85
N VAL A 216 -3.02 -2.30 19.11
CA VAL A 216 -1.81 -1.76 19.76
C VAL A 216 -0.86 -2.90 20.07
N LEU A 217 0.40 -2.74 19.69
CA LEU A 217 1.49 -3.67 19.99
C LEU A 217 2.39 -3.08 21.06
N ILE A 218 2.53 -3.83 22.17
CA ILE A 218 3.44 -3.52 23.27
C ILE A 218 4.58 -4.56 23.24
N PRO A 219 5.80 -4.18 22.85
CA PRO A 219 6.93 -5.11 22.81
C PRO A 219 7.37 -5.51 24.21
N ARG A 220 8.12 -6.61 24.35
CA ARG A 220 8.73 -7.00 25.64
C ARG A 220 9.84 -6.05 26.08
N GLU A 221 10.54 -5.48 25.11
CA GLU A 221 11.66 -4.56 25.28
C GLU A 221 11.43 -3.35 24.38
N PRO A 222 11.75 -2.14 24.84
CA PRO A 222 11.58 -0.93 24.04
C PRO A 222 12.50 -0.96 22.82
N LEU A 223 12.17 -0.14 21.82
CA LEU A 223 13.00 0.02 20.65
C LEU A 223 14.27 0.82 21.00
N MET A 224 15.44 0.21 20.86
CA MET A 224 16.73 0.80 21.22
C MET A 224 17.53 1.30 20.00
N GLU A 225 16.84 1.67 18.93
CA GLU A 225 17.45 2.01 17.63
C GLU A 225 17.70 3.51 17.44
N GLU A 226 17.62 4.32 18.49
CA GLU A 226 17.81 5.78 18.38
C GLU A 226 19.17 6.14 17.78
N GLU A 227 20.25 5.43 18.15
CA GLU A 227 21.58 5.67 17.63
C GLU A 227 21.65 5.36 16.12
N ASN A 228 21.15 4.20 15.68
CA ASN A 228 21.13 3.81 14.28
C ASN A 228 20.28 4.78 13.44
N ILE A 229 19.16 5.25 13.98
CA ILE A 229 18.32 6.25 13.32
C ILE A 229 19.07 7.59 13.19
N ARG A 230 19.78 8.04 14.22
CA ARG A 230 20.62 9.26 14.16
C ARG A 230 21.74 9.13 13.13
N ARG A 231 22.38 7.96 13.07
CA ARG A 231 23.40 7.63 12.06
C ARG A 231 22.81 7.66 10.65
N LEU A 232 21.63 7.07 10.45
CA LEU A 232 20.92 7.07 9.18
C LEU A 232 20.62 8.49 8.68
N ILE A 233 20.14 9.36 9.57
CA ILE A 233 19.89 10.78 9.24
C ILE A 233 21.20 11.48 8.86
N ALA A 234 22.28 11.25 9.60
CA ALA A 234 23.59 11.82 9.30
C ALA A 234 24.10 11.37 7.92
N VAL A 235 23.99 10.07 7.61
CA VAL A 235 24.37 9.54 6.30
C VAL A 235 23.54 10.18 5.18
N ARG A 236 22.23 10.33 5.35
CA ARG A 236 21.36 11.01 4.39
C ARG A 236 21.70 12.49 4.20
N GLN A 237 22.07 13.18 5.27
CA GLN A 237 22.54 14.56 5.19
C GLN A 237 23.84 14.67 4.40
N LEU A 238 24.83 13.79 4.66
CA LEU A 238 26.08 13.74 3.90
C LEU A 238 25.86 13.39 2.43
N LYS A 239 24.92 12.51 2.12
CA LYS A 239 24.49 12.19 0.73
C LYS A 239 23.81 13.37 0.03
N GLY A 240 23.18 14.25 0.76
CA GLY A 240 22.56 15.48 0.24
C GLY A 240 23.54 16.64 0.05
N ASP A 241 24.73 16.57 0.64
CA ASP A 241 25.76 17.61 0.53
C ASP A 241 26.55 17.46 -0.78
N LYS A 242 26.18 18.24 -1.79
CA LYS A 242 26.83 18.21 -3.11
C LYS A 242 28.30 18.59 -3.03
N THR A 243 28.69 19.53 -2.19
CA THR A 243 30.08 19.96 -2.05
C THR A 243 30.94 18.87 -1.45
N PHE A 244 30.40 18.08 -0.53
CA PHE A 244 31.06 16.94 0.05
C PHE A 244 31.23 15.77 -0.94
N LEU A 245 30.30 15.62 -1.88
CA LEU A 245 30.29 14.53 -2.86
C LEU A 245 31.05 14.86 -4.18
N GLU A 246 31.13 16.12 -4.57
CA GLU A 246 31.74 16.53 -5.87
C GLU A 246 33.20 16.12 -6.03
N GLU A 247 33.91 15.86 -4.93
CA GLU A 247 35.32 15.47 -4.96
C GLU A 247 35.55 13.94 -5.03
N ASN A 248 34.49 13.09 -4.83
CA ASN A 248 34.72 11.64 -4.73
C ASN A 248 33.49 10.77 -5.02
N ALA A 249 33.39 10.24 -6.24
CA ALA A 249 32.29 9.32 -6.64
C ALA A 249 32.25 8.01 -5.81
N VAL A 250 33.39 7.55 -5.28
CA VAL A 250 33.47 6.37 -4.42
C VAL A 250 32.82 6.61 -3.08
N LEU A 251 32.88 7.85 -2.58
CA LEU A 251 32.27 8.26 -1.32
C LEU A 251 30.72 8.11 -1.37
N GLN A 252 30.12 8.45 -2.50
CA GLN A 252 28.68 8.29 -2.70
C GLN A 252 28.24 6.84 -2.60
N GLN A 253 28.99 5.92 -3.22
CA GLN A 253 28.70 4.48 -3.13
C GLN A 253 28.86 3.96 -1.70
N GLU A 254 29.90 4.40 -0.99
CA GLU A 254 30.14 3.98 0.39
C GLU A 254 29.02 4.47 1.33
N LEU A 255 28.60 5.73 1.19
CA LEU A 255 27.45 6.27 1.95
C LEU A 255 26.14 5.54 1.62
N GLN A 256 25.96 5.11 0.36
CA GLN A 256 24.80 4.30 -0.02
C GLN A 256 24.80 2.95 0.72
N LEU A 257 25.93 2.28 0.79
CA LEU A 257 26.07 1.02 1.52
C LEU A 257 25.83 1.19 3.03
N TYR A 258 26.34 2.27 3.64
CA TYR A 258 26.04 2.61 5.03
C TYR A 258 24.54 2.81 5.27
N GLU A 259 23.86 3.52 4.38
CA GLU A 259 22.40 3.72 4.46
C GLU A 259 21.65 2.39 4.39
N GLU A 260 21.99 1.54 3.45
CA GLU A 260 21.35 0.23 3.27
C GLU A 260 21.54 -0.70 4.47
N ASP A 261 22.77 -0.74 5.03
CA ASP A 261 23.07 -1.54 6.22
C ASP A 261 22.29 -1.05 7.45
N LEU A 262 22.22 0.28 7.66
CA LEU A 262 21.47 0.87 8.77
C LEU A 262 19.96 0.62 8.63
N ILE A 263 19.40 0.76 7.42
CA ILE A 263 17.99 0.45 7.15
C ILE A 263 17.72 -1.03 7.43
N TYR A 264 18.60 -1.94 7.01
CA TYR A 264 18.47 -3.36 7.29
C TYR A 264 18.49 -3.67 8.79
N GLU A 265 19.43 -3.10 9.55
CA GLU A 265 19.53 -3.31 11.01
C GLU A 265 18.29 -2.79 11.74
N ILE A 266 17.80 -1.60 11.36
CA ILE A 266 16.58 -1.02 11.92
C ILE A 266 15.38 -1.93 11.62
N ASN A 267 15.22 -2.40 10.37
CA ASN A 267 14.12 -3.28 10.00
C ASN A 267 14.17 -4.63 10.72
N ALA A 268 15.34 -5.24 10.84
CA ALA A 268 15.52 -6.46 11.63
C ALA A 268 15.11 -6.26 13.09
N ALA A 269 15.42 -5.10 13.67
CA ALA A 269 15.01 -4.75 15.03
C ALA A 269 13.50 -4.52 15.15
N LEU A 270 12.85 -3.92 14.13
CA LEU A 270 11.40 -3.74 14.08
C LEU A 270 10.68 -5.08 13.97
N GLU A 271 11.09 -5.94 13.05
CA GLU A 271 10.51 -7.28 12.90
C GLU A 271 10.61 -8.10 14.18
N LYS A 272 11.79 -8.14 14.79
CA LYS A 272 12.04 -8.85 16.04
C LYS A 272 11.09 -8.41 17.16
N ARG A 273 10.65 -7.15 17.18
CA ARG A 273 9.82 -6.58 18.25
C ARG A 273 8.34 -6.51 17.92
N TYR A 274 7.98 -6.21 16.68
CA TYR A 274 6.61 -5.88 16.30
C TYR A 274 5.97 -6.83 15.29
N LEU A 275 6.70 -7.79 14.72
CA LEU A 275 6.06 -8.91 14.04
C LEU A 275 5.66 -9.94 15.11
N PRO A 276 4.35 -10.13 15.43
CA PRO A 276 3.94 -10.98 16.54
C PRO A 276 4.34 -12.44 16.34
N GLU A 277 5.40 -12.85 16.99
CA GLU A 277 5.94 -14.21 16.95
C GLU A 277 6.52 -14.59 18.31
N ASN A 278 6.35 -15.85 18.72
CA ASN A 278 6.89 -16.38 19.98
C ASN A 278 6.57 -15.55 21.24
N GLY A 279 5.49 -14.74 21.15
CA GLY A 279 5.06 -13.85 22.23
C GLY A 279 6.04 -12.72 22.54
N ASN A 280 6.77 -12.22 21.52
CA ASN A 280 7.69 -11.08 21.61
C ASN A 280 7.00 -9.76 21.92
N CYS A 281 5.71 -9.65 21.62
CA CYS A 281 4.88 -8.51 21.97
C CYS A 281 3.49 -8.93 22.48
N THR A 282 2.84 -8.02 23.19
CA THR A 282 1.44 -8.14 23.60
C THR A 282 0.57 -7.39 22.60
N VAL A 283 -0.46 -8.07 22.09
CA VAL A 283 -1.45 -7.50 21.16
C VAL A 283 -2.68 -7.07 21.95
N LEU A 284 -3.06 -5.81 21.88
CA LEU A 284 -4.27 -5.25 22.45
C LEU A 284 -5.19 -4.79 21.31
N CYS A 285 -6.47 -5.15 21.38
CA CYS A 285 -7.50 -4.66 20.46
C CYS A 285 -8.86 -4.62 21.17
N GLY A 286 -9.86 -3.96 20.55
CA GLY A 286 -11.18 -3.80 21.13
C GLY A 286 -11.92 -5.14 21.38
N ILE A 287 -11.69 -6.13 20.53
CA ILE A 287 -12.35 -7.44 20.54
C ILE A 287 -11.72 -8.39 21.55
N VAL A 288 -10.39 -8.36 21.68
CA VAL A 288 -9.62 -9.25 22.57
C VAL A 288 -8.85 -8.42 23.57
N SER A 289 -9.21 -8.55 24.84
CA SER A 289 -8.63 -7.74 25.92
C SER A 289 -7.11 -7.89 26.08
N ARG A 290 -6.56 -9.07 25.83
CA ARG A 290 -5.11 -9.35 25.83
C ARG A 290 -4.86 -10.61 25.01
N ASN A 291 -4.08 -10.51 23.94
CA ASN A 291 -3.61 -11.67 23.20
C ASN A 291 -2.07 -11.66 23.14
N LYS A 292 -1.44 -12.71 23.61
CA LYS A 292 -0.04 -12.99 23.32
C LYS A 292 -0.02 -13.88 22.09
N SER A 293 -0.04 -13.27 20.92
CA SER A 293 0.07 -14.02 19.69
C SER A 293 1.37 -14.84 19.67
N LYS A 294 1.22 -16.15 19.47
CA LYS A 294 2.36 -17.06 19.41
C LYS A 294 2.95 -17.18 18.02
N SER A 295 2.21 -16.71 17.02
CA SER A 295 2.65 -16.76 15.64
C SER A 295 1.99 -15.66 14.79
N VAL A 296 2.62 -15.33 13.68
CA VAL A 296 2.06 -14.45 12.64
C VAL A 296 0.70 -14.94 12.15
N GLY A 297 0.49 -16.28 12.10
CA GLY A 297 -0.79 -16.87 11.72
C GLY A 297 -1.91 -16.57 12.72
N GLU A 298 -1.64 -16.58 14.02
CA GLU A 298 -2.62 -16.17 15.05
C GLU A 298 -2.95 -14.68 14.95
N PHE A 299 -1.94 -13.86 14.72
CA PHE A 299 -2.12 -12.43 14.53
C PHE A 299 -3.01 -12.14 13.31
N ASN A 300 -2.74 -12.78 12.18
CA ASN A 300 -3.57 -12.68 10.97
C ASN A 300 -5.03 -13.10 11.23
N ARG A 301 -5.27 -14.15 12.01
CA ARG A 301 -6.64 -14.53 12.42
C ARG A 301 -7.32 -13.47 13.28
N THR A 302 -6.57 -12.85 14.19
CA THR A 302 -7.10 -11.73 14.99
C THR A 302 -7.52 -10.56 14.10
N LEU A 303 -6.68 -10.17 13.12
CA LEU A 303 -7.01 -9.11 12.17
C LEU A 303 -8.22 -9.49 11.29
N SER A 304 -8.33 -10.76 10.87
CA SER A 304 -9.49 -11.24 10.11
C SER A 304 -10.78 -11.14 10.92
N ARG A 305 -10.77 -11.53 12.21
CA ARG A 305 -11.91 -11.36 13.11
C ARG A 305 -12.31 -9.89 13.31
N ILE A 306 -11.34 -8.99 13.42
CA ILE A 306 -11.63 -7.54 13.48
C ILE A 306 -12.39 -7.11 12.23
N CYS A 307 -11.97 -7.56 11.04
CA CYS A 307 -12.69 -7.27 9.80
C CYS A 307 -14.10 -7.89 9.78
N GLU A 308 -14.25 -9.14 10.22
CA GLU A 308 -15.55 -9.83 10.28
C GLU A 308 -16.54 -9.11 11.22
N GLU A 309 -16.08 -8.64 12.37
CA GLU A 309 -16.93 -7.94 13.34
C GLU A 309 -17.24 -6.50 12.91
N TYR A 310 -16.27 -5.79 12.35
CA TYR A 310 -16.44 -4.40 11.93
C TYR A 310 -17.21 -4.27 10.62
N TYR A 311 -17.00 -5.19 9.67
CA TYR A 311 -17.61 -5.21 8.35
C TYR A 311 -18.55 -6.43 8.17
N ASN A 312 -19.41 -6.65 9.13
CA ASN A 312 -20.25 -7.85 9.24
C ASN A 312 -21.33 -7.98 8.15
N LEU A 313 -21.58 -6.93 7.37
CA LEU A 313 -22.55 -6.89 6.27
C LEU A 313 -21.84 -6.76 4.89
N THR A 314 -20.54 -6.99 4.82
CA THR A 314 -19.80 -6.92 3.55
C THR A 314 -20.32 -7.99 2.56
N PRO A 315 -20.66 -7.60 1.32
CA PRO A 315 -21.09 -8.55 0.31
C PRO A 315 -19.91 -9.44 -0.17
N LYS A 316 -20.15 -10.74 -0.36
CA LYS A 316 -19.18 -11.66 -0.94
C LYS A 316 -19.23 -11.59 -2.46
N ILE A 317 -18.35 -10.81 -3.05
CA ILE A 317 -18.25 -10.64 -4.50
C ILE A 317 -17.05 -11.42 -5.02
N ASN A 318 -17.30 -12.56 -5.66
CA ASN A 318 -16.24 -13.44 -6.18
C ASN A 318 -15.62 -12.89 -7.47
N ASN A 319 -15.13 -11.66 -7.41
CA ASN A 319 -14.41 -11.01 -8.51
C ASN A 319 -13.45 -9.95 -7.98
N GLU A 320 -12.16 -10.28 -7.91
CA GLU A 320 -11.13 -9.37 -7.39
C GLU A 320 -10.93 -8.11 -8.22
N MET A 321 -11.21 -8.15 -9.54
CA MET A 321 -11.01 -6.98 -10.41
C MET A 321 -11.91 -5.81 -10.04
N ILE A 322 -13.18 -6.09 -9.72
CA ILE A 322 -14.18 -5.06 -9.36
C ILE A 322 -14.23 -4.79 -7.85
N ASN A 323 -13.86 -5.78 -7.03
CA ASN A 323 -13.93 -5.69 -5.57
C ASN A 323 -12.72 -4.94 -4.99
N ARG A 324 -12.47 -3.72 -5.46
CA ARG A 324 -11.34 -2.83 -5.12
C ARG A 324 -11.81 -1.42 -4.84
N ARG A 325 -11.04 -0.68 -4.05
CA ARG A 325 -11.23 0.77 -3.87
C ARG A 325 -11.03 1.52 -5.18
N LYS A 326 -9.89 1.26 -5.85
CA LYS A 326 -9.57 1.84 -7.14
C LYS A 326 -9.46 0.73 -8.16
N VAL A 327 -10.32 0.77 -9.15
CA VAL A 327 -10.34 -0.20 -10.26
C VAL A 327 -9.46 0.29 -11.42
N SER A 328 -8.89 -0.65 -12.19
CA SER A 328 -8.10 -0.33 -13.36
C SER A 328 -8.95 0.29 -14.48
N SER A 329 -8.31 1.00 -15.43
CA SER A 329 -9.01 1.56 -16.59
C SER A 329 -9.74 0.49 -17.41
N GLN A 330 -9.19 -0.73 -17.50
CA GLN A 330 -9.85 -1.86 -18.16
C GLN A 330 -11.11 -2.28 -17.40
N THR A 331 -11.03 -2.39 -16.08
CA THR A 331 -12.19 -2.74 -15.23
C THR A 331 -13.26 -1.65 -15.29
N LYS A 332 -12.88 -0.36 -15.32
CA LYS A 332 -13.83 0.75 -15.52
C LYS A 332 -14.58 0.64 -16.84
N ARG A 333 -13.90 0.30 -17.94
CA ARG A 333 -14.55 0.08 -19.23
C ARG A 333 -15.57 -1.06 -19.18
N ALA A 334 -15.17 -2.21 -18.60
CA ALA A 334 -16.08 -3.34 -18.43
C ALA A 334 -17.29 -2.96 -17.57
N ARG A 335 -17.09 -2.26 -16.47
CA ARG A 335 -18.16 -1.72 -15.61
C ARG A 335 -19.10 -0.80 -16.35
N ARG A 336 -18.59 0.15 -17.15
CA ARG A 336 -19.42 1.04 -18.00
C ARG A 336 -20.31 0.25 -18.95
N THR A 337 -19.78 -0.79 -19.58
CA THR A 337 -20.56 -1.66 -20.47
C THR A 337 -21.71 -2.36 -19.72
N ILE A 338 -21.48 -2.81 -18.49
CA ILE A 338 -22.52 -3.41 -17.64
C ILE A 338 -23.54 -2.35 -17.22
N VAL A 339 -23.09 -1.21 -16.74
CA VAL A 339 -23.97 -0.08 -16.34
C VAL A 339 -24.82 0.38 -17.51
N ASP A 340 -24.26 0.48 -18.73
CA ASP A 340 -25.00 0.83 -19.93
C ASP A 340 -26.09 -0.21 -20.25
N ALA A 341 -25.77 -1.51 -20.13
CA ALA A 341 -26.77 -2.56 -20.36
C ALA A 341 -27.91 -2.51 -19.33
N VAL A 342 -27.58 -2.31 -18.05
CA VAL A 342 -28.58 -2.16 -16.97
C VAL A 342 -29.47 -0.97 -17.21
N LEU A 343 -28.86 0.19 -17.46
CA LEU A 343 -29.60 1.43 -17.67
C LEU A 343 -30.50 1.38 -18.89
N ASN A 344 -30.15 0.71 -19.96
CA ASN A 344 -30.89 0.65 -21.21
C ASN A 344 -31.67 -0.63 -21.40
N GLY A 345 -31.77 -1.48 -20.38
CA GLY A 345 -32.52 -2.74 -20.45
C GLY A 345 -32.02 -3.71 -21.53
N LYS A 346 -30.69 -3.67 -21.84
CA LYS A 346 -30.10 -4.52 -22.86
C LYS A 346 -29.99 -5.96 -22.34
N GLU A 347 -30.12 -6.94 -23.24
CA GLU A 347 -29.90 -8.34 -22.89
C GLU A 347 -28.45 -8.59 -22.44
N MET A 348 -28.29 -9.38 -21.38
CA MET A 348 -26.99 -9.74 -20.80
C MET A 348 -26.64 -11.23 -21.01
N ALA A 349 -27.46 -11.95 -21.81
CA ALA A 349 -27.27 -13.38 -22.08
C ALA A 349 -25.89 -13.73 -22.68
N GLN A 350 -25.27 -12.80 -23.45
CA GLN A 350 -23.93 -12.98 -23.99
C GLN A 350 -22.83 -13.10 -22.91
N TRP A 351 -23.10 -12.65 -21.68
CA TRP A 351 -22.15 -12.68 -20.57
C TRP A 351 -22.27 -13.91 -19.69
N GLU A 352 -23.24 -14.76 -19.93
CA GLU A 352 -23.47 -15.97 -19.13
C GLU A 352 -22.25 -16.93 -19.11
N ASN A 353 -21.60 -17.12 -20.25
CA ASN A 353 -20.52 -18.09 -20.42
C ASN A 353 -19.18 -17.48 -20.91
N GLY A 354 -19.10 -16.15 -21.01
CA GLY A 354 -17.90 -15.47 -21.50
C GLY A 354 -16.76 -15.42 -20.49
N SER A 355 -15.53 -15.26 -20.97
CA SER A 355 -14.32 -15.02 -20.16
C SER A 355 -13.89 -13.56 -20.11
N ALA A 356 -14.56 -12.68 -20.85
CA ALA A 356 -14.31 -11.24 -20.84
C ALA A 356 -14.56 -10.62 -19.45
N ALA A 357 -13.94 -9.47 -19.19
CA ALA A 357 -14.06 -8.79 -17.90
C ALA A 357 -15.54 -8.48 -17.55
N GLU A 358 -16.32 -8.00 -18.52
CA GLU A 358 -17.76 -7.74 -18.38
C GLU A 358 -18.53 -8.98 -17.93
N ALA A 359 -18.26 -10.12 -18.58
CA ALA A 359 -18.93 -11.39 -18.27
C ALA A 359 -18.61 -11.87 -16.85
N THR A 360 -17.35 -11.77 -16.44
CA THR A 360 -16.92 -12.21 -15.09
C THR A 360 -17.47 -11.30 -14.00
N ILE A 361 -17.52 -9.99 -14.22
CA ILE A 361 -18.09 -9.02 -13.29
C ILE A 361 -19.61 -9.18 -13.21
N TYR A 362 -20.31 -9.29 -14.35
CA TYR A 362 -21.75 -9.51 -14.39
C TYR A 362 -22.16 -10.75 -13.59
N ARG A 363 -21.48 -11.88 -13.81
CA ARG A 363 -21.78 -13.12 -13.09
C ARG A 363 -21.54 -13.02 -11.57
N ALA A 364 -20.53 -12.27 -11.16
CA ALA A 364 -20.21 -12.10 -9.74
C ALA A 364 -21.10 -11.06 -9.04
N THR A 365 -21.82 -10.22 -9.77
CA THR A 365 -22.64 -9.14 -9.23
C THR A 365 -24.13 -9.33 -9.57
N LEU A 366 -24.57 -8.87 -10.74
CA LEU A 366 -25.98 -8.80 -11.11
C LEU A 366 -26.64 -10.17 -11.30
N ARG A 367 -25.96 -11.13 -11.93
CA ARG A 367 -26.52 -12.48 -12.14
C ARG A 367 -26.88 -13.15 -10.81
N VAL A 368 -26.03 -13.03 -9.80
CA VAL A 368 -26.28 -13.60 -8.46
C VAL A 368 -27.53 -12.99 -7.83
N LEU A 369 -27.75 -11.69 -8.06
CA LEU A 369 -28.95 -10.97 -7.61
C LEU A 369 -30.20 -11.46 -8.36
N ASP A 370 -30.14 -11.53 -9.71
CA ASP A 370 -31.26 -11.90 -10.57
C ASP A 370 -31.73 -13.35 -10.31
N GLU A 371 -30.81 -14.25 -9.98
CA GLU A 371 -31.12 -15.65 -9.64
C GLU A 371 -31.56 -15.85 -8.18
N GLY A 372 -31.66 -14.78 -7.39
CA GLY A 372 -32.05 -14.84 -5.97
C GLY A 372 -31.05 -15.59 -5.09
N ARG A 373 -29.79 -15.74 -5.55
CA ARG A 373 -28.69 -16.39 -4.85
C ARG A 373 -27.78 -15.41 -4.10
N ALA A 374 -28.18 -14.15 -4.07
CA ALA A 374 -27.43 -13.12 -3.37
C ALA A 374 -27.40 -13.40 -1.86
N GLU A 375 -26.22 -13.31 -1.29
CA GLU A 375 -26.03 -13.38 0.14
C GLU A 375 -26.64 -12.18 0.88
N GLU A 376 -26.87 -12.34 2.17
CA GLU A 376 -27.47 -11.32 3.04
C GLU A 376 -26.77 -9.97 2.90
N GLY A 377 -25.43 -9.93 2.85
CA GLY A 377 -24.66 -8.70 2.68
C GLY A 377 -25.00 -7.93 1.40
N SER A 378 -25.15 -8.62 0.27
CA SER A 378 -25.57 -7.98 -1.00
C SER A 378 -26.99 -7.43 -0.95
N GLN A 379 -27.91 -8.15 -0.29
CA GLN A 379 -29.29 -7.69 -0.11
C GLN A 379 -29.36 -6.44 0.79
N GLN A 380 -28.58 -6.42 1.88
CA GLN A 380 -28.50 -5.28 2.79
C GLN A 380 -27.91 -4.03 2.09
N VAL A 381 -26.90 -4.21 1.23
CA VAL A 381 -26.33 -3.11 0.43
C VAL A 381 -27.38 -2.53 -0.53
N LEU A 382 -28.14 -3.38 -1.22
CA LEU A 382 -29.22 -2.90 -2.10
C LEU A 382 -30.33 -2.19 -1.32
N GLN A 383 -30.66 -2.68 -0.13
CA GLN A 383 -31.62 -2.03 0.76
C GLN A 383 -31.12 -0.65 1.18
N GLU A 384 -29.87 -0.51 1.59
CA GLU A 384 -29.28 0.80 1.98
C GLU A 384 -29.32 1.79 0.80
N ILE A 385 -29.01 1.32 -0.44
CA ILE A 385 -29.12 2.15 -1.63
C ILE A 385 -30.57 2.58 -1.86
N MET A 386 -31.54 1.67 -1.72
CA MET A 386 -32.96 2.00 -1.88
C MET A 386 -33.43 2.98 -0.80
N GLU A 387 -33.00 2.83 0.44
CA GLU A 387 -33.32 3.78 1.52
C GLU A 387 -32.73 5.18 1.24
N TYR A 388 -31.51 5.24 0.71
CA TYR A 388 -30.92 6.50 0.25
C TYR A 388 -31.77 7.12 -0.88
N ILE A 389 -32.14 6.34 -1.90
CA ILE A 389 -32.99 6.81 -3.01
C ILE A 389 -34.33 7.33 -2.48
N ASN A 390 -34.95 6.63 -1.52
CA ASN A 390 -36.21 7.06 -0.92
C ASN A 390 -36.07 8.38 -0.16
N ARG A 391 -34.93 8.64 0.49
CA ARG A 391 -34.63 9.96 1.10
C ARG A 391 -34.51 11.07 0.04
N CYS A 392 -34.09 10.72 -1.16
CA CYS A 392 -33.97 11.66 -2.29
C CYS A 392 -35.34 12.05 -2.89
N ALA A 393 -36.43 11.40 -2.51
CA ALA A 393 -37.78 11.70 -3.02
C ALA A 393 -38.27 13.08 -2.56
N GLY A 394 -38.25 14.04 -3.47
CA GLY A 394 -38.63 15.44 -3.22
C GLY A 394 -37.56 16.29 -2.52
N LYS A 395 -36.39 15.71 -2.21
CA LYS A 395 -35.26 16.41 -1.61
C LYS A 395 -33.94 15.86 -2.15
N LYS A 396 -33.01 16.75 -2.47
CA LYS A 396 -31.69 16.31 -2.95
C LYS A 396 -30.80 15.85 -1.79
N HIS A 397 -30.03 14.78 -2.01
CA HIS A 397 -28.99 14.29 -1.13
C HIS A 397 -27.69 14.03 -1.90
N SER A 398 -26.55 14.32 -1.26
CA SER A 398 -25.23 14.07 -1.86
C SER A 398 -24.93 12.58 -1.93
N PHE A 399 -24.26 12.16 -3.00
CA PHE A 399 -23.74 10.79 -3.09
C PHE A 399 -22.66 10.48 -2.03
N SER A 400 -21.97 11.51 -1.48
CA SER A 400 -21.05 11.29 -0.35
C SER A 400 -21.71 10.54 0.81
N GLU A 401 -22.97 10.90 1.14
CA GLU A 401 -23.72 10.23 2.22
C GLU A 401 -23.84 8.71 1.97
N LEU A 402 -24.12 8.33 0.72
CA LEU A 402 -24.25 6.92 0.33
C LEU A 402 -22.89 6.21 0.31
N TYR A 403 -21.87 6.83 -0.28
CA TYR A 403 -20.52 6.24 -0.35
C TYR A 403 -19.90 6.07 1.03
N GLU A 404 -20.06 7.04 1.93
CA GLU A 404 -19.64 6.96 3.33
C GLU A 404 -20.35 5.84 4.08
N SER A 405 -21.69 5.71 3.91
CA SER A 405 -22.44 4.61 4.50
C SER A 405 -21.97 3.26 4.01
N LEU A 406 -21.87 3.06 2.68
CA LEU A 406 -21.54 1.77 2.07
C LEU A 406 -20.05 1.38 2.29
N SER A 407 -19.12 2.32 2.33
CA SER A 407 -17.70 2.04 2.58
C SER A 407 -17.36 1.96 4.07
N GLY A 408 -18.25 2.41 4.94
CA GLY A 408 -18.07 2.53 6.38
C GLY A 408 -18.30 1.25 7.17
N LYS A 409 -18.54 1.42 8.49
CA LYS A 409 -18.80 0.33 9.43
C LYS A 409 -20.04 -0.47 8.99
N GLY A 410 -19.97 -1.77 9.15
CA GLY A 410 -21.00 -2.72 8.73
C GLY A 410 -20.76 -3.21 7.30
N TYR A 411 -20.92 -2.36 6.33
CA TYR A 411 -20.86 -2.75 4.92
C TYR A 411 -19.43 -2.90 4.38
N GLY A 412 -18.60 -1.88 4.50
CA GLY A 412 -17.22 -1.91 3.98
C GLY A 412 -17.11 -2.28 2.51
N VAL A 413 -18.09 -1.87 1.70
CA VAL A 413 -18.15 -2.15 0.26
C VAL A 413 -16.99 -1.44 -0.43
N ARG A 414 -16.37 -2.11 -1.40
CA ARG A 414 -15.35 -1.49 -2.24
C ARG A 414 -15.99 -0.61 -3.30
N GLU A 415 -15.48 0.59 -3.48
CA GLU A 415 -16.08 1.62 -4.33
C GLU A 415 -16.30 1.13 -5.77
N GLY A 416 -15.46 0.24 -6.27
CA GLY A 416 -15.59 -0.31 -7.62
C GLY A 416 -16.95 -0.94 -7.95
N ILE A 417 -17.65 -1.50 -6.95
CA ILE A 417 -18.94 -2.19 -7.13
C ILE A 417 -20.12 -1.22 -7.08
N ILE A 418 -20.01 -0.18 -6.26
CA ILE A 418 -21.11 0.73 -5.93
C ILE A 418 -21.83 1.27 -7.18
N PRO A 419 -21.13 1.69 -8.26
CA PRO A 419 -21.77 2.16 -9.49
C PRO A 419 -22.74 1.16 -10.13
N ILE A 420 -22.41 -0.14 -10.09
CA ILE A 420 -23.27 -1.19 -10.68
C ILE A 420 -24.58 -1.32 -9.89
N TYR A 421 -24.49 -1.30 -8.57
CA TYR A 421 -25.66 -1.46 -7.70
C TYR A 421 -26.54 -0.21 -7.69
N ILE A 422 -25.94 0.99 -7.73
CA ILE A 422 -26.72 2.23 -7.89
C ILE A 422 -27.45 2.23 -9.24
N ALA A 423 -26.75 1.89 -10.34
CA ALA A 423 -27.36 1.84 -11.67
C ALA A 423 -28.52 0.84 -11.72
N ARG A 424 -28.39 -0.33 -11.08
CA ARG A 424 -29.45 -1.33 -10.97
C ARG A 424 -30.68 -0.76 -10.28
N GLN A 425 -30.52 -0.13 -9.13
CA GLN A 425 -31.62 0.44 -8.37
C GLN A 425 -32.30 1.62 -9.13
N ILE A 426 -31.49 2.48 -9.76
CA ILE A 426 -32.03 3.59 -10.58
C ILE A 426 -32.79 3.07 -11.79
N ALA A 427 -32.36 1.98 -12.44
CA ALA A 427 -33.04 1.42 -13.60
C ALA A 427 -34.42 0.82 -13.28
N GLU A 428 -34.65 0.41 -12.04
CA GLU A 428 -35.89 -0.20 -11.56
C GLU A 428 -36.89 0.83 -10.97
N LEU A 429 -36.50 2.12 -10.87
CA LEU A 429 -37.37 3.14 -10.31
C LEU A 429 -38.57 3.44 -11.21
N GLU A 430 -39.74 3.55 -10.60
CA GLU A 430 -40.95 4.06 -11.25
C GLU A 430 -40.95 5.61 -11.35
N ASP A 431 -40.42 6.26 -10.31
CA ASP A 431 -40.23 7.71 -10.24
C ASP A 431 -39.04 8.17 -11.11
N THR A 432 -38.99 9.47 -11.45
CA THR A 432 -37.92 10.01 -12.30
C THR A 432 -36.68 10.39 -11.49
N PRO A 433 -35.54 9.68 -11.64
CA PRO A 433 -34.28 10.07 -11.03
C PRO A 433 -33.65 11.24 -11.78
N VAL A 434 -33.07 12.19 -11.03
CA VAL A 434 -32.33 13.34 -11.54
C VAL A 434 -31.00 13.41 -10.83
N ILE A 435 -29.89 13.32 -11.56
CA ILE A 435 -28.55 13.53 -11.03
C ILE A 435 -28.14 14.97 -11.28
N LEU A 436 -27.67 15.63 -10.25
CA LEU A 436 -27.21 17.02 -10.28
C LEU A 436 -25.70 17.07 -10.05
N LEU A 437 -24.97 17.77 -10.93
CA LEU A 437 -23.60 18.21 -10.72
C LEU A 437 -23.64 19.67 -10.26
N GLN A 438 -23.34 19.95 -8.99
CA GLN A 438 -23.34 21.31 -8.44
C GLN A 438 -24.61 22.11 -8.83
N GLU A 439 -25.81 21.60 -8.61
CA GLU A 439 -27.09 22.22 -8.92
C GLU A 439 -27.53 22.17 -10.42
N ARG A 440 -26.72 21.57 -11.30
CA ARG A 440 -27.09 21.41 -12.71
C ARG A 440 -27.45 19.98 -13.01
N GLU A 441 -28.57 19.75 -13.61
CA GLU A 441 -28.96 18.44 -14.10
C GLU A 441 -27.97 17.94 -15.15
N VAL A 442 -27.56 16.67 -15.02
CA VAL A 442 -26.70 15.98 -15.98
C VAL A 442 -27.38 14.72 -16.48
N GLU A 443 -27.07 14.37 -17.74
CA GLU A 443 -27.55 13.12 -18.32
C GLU A 443 -27.04 11.91 -17.56
N ILE A 444 -27.92 10.95 -17.27
CA ILE A 444 -27.57 9.71 -16.60
C ILE A 444 -26.94 8.75 -17.61
N THR A 445 -25.60 8.75 -17.66
CA THR A 445 -24.78 7.89 -18.52
C THR A 445 -23.85 7.03 -17.69
N PRO A 446 -23.25 5.95 -18.23
CA PRO A 446 -22.28 5.14 -17.52
C PRO A 446 -21.07 5.93 -17.00
N GLU A 447 -20.64 6.97 -17.72
CA GLU A 447 -19.52 7.84 -17.34
C GLU A 447 -19.82 8.67 -16.10
N ILE A 448 -21.07 9.07 -15.91
CA ILE A 448 -21.48 9.83 -14.71
C ILE A 448 -21.25 9.00 -13.44
N PHE A 449 -21.49 7.70 -13.48
CA PHE A 449 -21.24 6.85 -12.31
C PHE A 449 -19.76 6.71 -11.96
N ASP A 450 -18.86 6.75 -12.95
CA ASP A 450 -17.42 6.80 -12.69
C ASP A 450 -17.01 8.15 -12.08
N ASN A 451 -17.60 9.24 -12.55
CA ASN A 451 -17.33 10.58 -12.01
C ASN A 451 -17.87 10.73 -10.57
N ILE A 452 -19.03 10.12 -10.28
CA ILE A 452 -19.60 10.07 -8.93
C ILE A 452 -18.68 9.25 -8.00
N GLU A 453 -18.12 8.11 -8.45
CA GLU A 453 -17.15 7.34 -7.67
C GLU A 453 -15.90 8.17 -7.32
N GLU A 454 -15.41 8.97 -8.26
CA GLU A 454 -14.21 9.79 -8.06
C GLU A 454 -14.46 11.03 -7.19
N HIS A 455 -15.66 11.62 -7.30
CA HIS A 455 -16.03 12.89 -6.66
C HIS A 455 -17.48 12.88 -6.16
N PRO A 456 -17.85 11.99 -5.23
CA PRO A 456 -19.24 11.85 -4.77
C PRO A 456 -19.81 13.13 -4.12
N GLU A 457 -18.93 13.98 -3.57
CA GLU A 457 -19.28 15.26 -2.97
C GLU A 457 -19.82 16.30 -3.96
N ASN A 458 -19.48 16.17 -5.24
CA ASN A 458 -19.90 17.09 -6.29
C ASN A 458 -21.27 16.73 -6.89
N TYR A 459 -21.75 15.52 -6.60
CA TYR A 459 -23.00 15.00 -7.18
C TYR A 459 -24.08 14.79 -6.14
N SER A 460 -25.32 15.03 -6.53
CA SER A 460 -26.50 14.77 -5.71
C SER A 460 -27.56 14.04 -6.51
N LEU A 461 -28.33 13.20 -5.82
CA LEU A 461 -29.51 12.56 -6.38
C LEU A 461 -30.77 13.31 -5.88
N TYR A 462 -31.69 13.53 -6.78
CA TYR A 462 -33.05 13.96 -6.52
C TYR A 462 -34.00 13.02 -7.26
N VAL A 463 -35.04 12.56 -6.59
CA VAL A 463 -36.05 11.70 -7.20
C VAL A 463 -37.35 12.46 -7.24
N GLU A 464 -37.84 12.65 -8.43
CA GLU A 464 -39.05 13.40 -8.69
C GLU A 464 -40.27 12.47 -8.73
N LYS A 465 -41.17 12.62 -7.76
CA LYS A 465 -42.41 11.84 -7.73
C LYS A 465 -43.32 12.19 -8.88
N GLU A 466 -43.69 11.20 -9.68
CA GLU A 466 -44.64 11.36 -10.74
C GLU A 466 -46.05 11.54 -10.18
N THR A 467 -46.71 12.63 -10.62
CA THR A 467 -48.12 12.86 -10.38
C THR A 467 -48.85 12.88 -11.72
N VAL A 468 -50.11 12.43 -11.74
CA VAL A 468 -50.92 12.35 -12.98
C VAL A 468 -50.96 13.68 -13.74
N ASN A 469 -51.07 14.79 -13.03
CA ASN A 469 -51.10 16.14 -13.65
C ASN A 469 -49.77 16.49 -14.29
N LYS A 470 -48.66 16.10 -13.67
CA LYS A 470 -47.31 16.35 -14.16
C LYS A 470 -46.97 15.48 -15.37
N GLU A 471 -47.30 14.21 -15.31
CA GLU A 471 -47.16 13.28 -16.44
C GLU A 471 -47.89 13.82 -17.67
N THR A 472 -49.12 14.30 -17.48
CA THR A 472 -49.91 14.89 -18.56
C THR A 472 -49.24 16.16 -19.12
N TYR A 473 -48.70 17.02 -18.26
CA TYR A 473 -48.01 18.25 -18.67
C TYR A 473 -46.72 17.96 -19.44
N ILE A 474 -45.89 17.03 -18.94
CA ILE A 474 -44.66 16.60 -19.60
C ILE A 474 -44.98 16.03 -20.99
N LYS A 475 -45.99 15.16 -21.12
CA LYS A 475 -46.44 14.62 -22.41
C LYS A 475 -46.83 15.72 -23.39
N GLN A 476 -47.57 16.72 -22.94
CA GLN A 476 -47.94 17.88 -23.79
C GLN A 476 -46.71 18.66 -24.29
N LEU A 477 -45.71 18.85 -23.42
CA LEU A 477 -44.46 19.51 -23.82
C LEU A 477 -43.65 18.65 -24.80
N GLU A 478 -43.60 17.35 -24.61
CA GLU A 478 -42.96 16.41 -25.53
C GLU A 478 -43.61 16.42 -26.91
N GLU A 479 -44.92 16.39 -26.96
CA GLU A 479 -45.66 16.52 -28.23
C GLU A 479 -45.32 17.81 -28.98
N ILE A 480 -45.11 18.92 -28.25
CA ILE A 480 -44.76 20.22 -28.85
C ILE A 480 -43.31 20.21 -29.37
N PHE A 481 -42.37 19.68 -28.63
CA PHE A 481 -40.93 19.84 -28.91
C PHE A 481 -40.32 18.68 -29.69
N TYR A 482 -40.89 17.45 -29.66
CA TYR A 482 -40.39 16.29 -30.39
C TYR A 482 -41.26 15.87 -31.59
N GLY A 483 -42.56 16.17 -31.61
CA GLY A 483 -43.49 15.56 -32.55
C GLY A 483 -43.79 14.08 -32.22
N GLN A 484 -44.80 13.51 -32.91
CA GLN A 484 -45.32 12.17 -32.55
C GLN A 484 -44.38 10.98 -32.78
N ASP A 485 -43.38 11.10 -33.66
CA ASP A 485 -42.54 9.94 -34.07
C ASP A 485 -41.30 9.71 -33.21
N THR A 486 -40.85 10.69 -32.41
CA THR A 486 -39.59 10.59 -31.64
C THR A 486 -39.81 10.19 -30.17
N TYR A 487 -41.05 10.16 -29.73
CA TYR A 487 -41.46 10.00 -28.36
C TYR A 487 -41.20 8.58 -27.77
N GLN A 488 -41.19 7.53 -28.59
CA GLN A 488 -41.13 6.14 -28.12
C GLN A 488 -39.75 5.65 -27.72
N SER A 489 -38.68 6.40 -27.95
CA SER A 489 -37.29 5.95 -27.72
C SER A 489 -36.64 6.53 -26.47
N ILE A 490 -37.24 7.50 -25.79
CA ILE A 490 -36.63 8.16 -24.63
C ILE A 490 -37.11 7.49 -23.33
N GLY A 491 -36.20 6.80 -22.66
CA GLY A 491 -36.50 6.20 -21.36
C GLY A 491 -36.81 7.27 -20.30
N LYS A 492 -37.65 6.93 -19.29
CA LYS A 492 -38.07 7.83 -18.19
C LYS A 492 -36.91 8.56 -17.52
N ARG A 493 -35.78 7.91 -17.41
CA ARG A 493 -34.57 8.34 -16.76
C ARG A 493 -33.97 9.67 -17.21
N ASN A 494 -33.93 9.88 -18.53
CA ASN A 494 -33.35 11.07 -19.14
C ASN A 494 -34.44 11.98 -19.77
N ARG A 495 -35.68 11.70 -19.47
CA ARG A 495 -36.82 12.32 -20.09
C ARG A 495 -36.83 13.84 -19.95
N LEU A 496 -36.68 14.33 -18.73
CA LEU A 496 -36.61 15.76 -18.44
C LEU A 496 -35.37 16.41 -19.07
N TYR A 497 -34.21 15.77 -18.95
CA TYR A 497 -32.97 16.27 -19.54
C TYR A 497 -33.07 16.45 -21.04
N GLU A 498 -33.60 15.46 -21.75
CA GLU A 498 -33.78 15.53 -23.20
C GLU A 498 -34.85 16.56 -23.59
N LEU A 499 -35.93 16.67 -22.82
CA LEU A 499 -36.95 17.69 -23.04
C LEU A 499 -36.36 19.12 -22.94
N VAL A 500 -35.60 19.38 -21.88
CA VAL A 500 -34.89 20.67 -21.70
C VAL A 500 -33.92 20.93 -22.86
N ARG A 501 -33.19 19.93 -23.34
CA ARG A 501 -32.32 20.07 -24.52
C ARG A 501 -33.10 20.39 -25.80
N ALA A 502 -34.26 19.77 -25.97
CA ALA A 502 -35.13 20.07 -27.13
C ALA A 502 -35.67 21.49 -27.06
N MET A 503 -36.12 21.94 -25.89
CA MET A 503 -36.55 23.32 -25.66
C MET A 503 -35.41 24.33 -25.93
N GLN A 504 -34.20 24.04 -25.49
CA GLN A 504 -33.03 24.89 -25.77
C GLN A 504 -32.66 24.93 -27.25
N ARG A 505 -32.73 23.78 -27.96
CA ARG A 505 -32.53 23.74 -29.42
C ARG A 505 -33.57 24.58 -30.15
N TRP A 506 -34.82 24.42 -29.75
CA TRP A 506 -35.92 25.22 -30.31
C TRP A 506 -35.69 26.72 -30.07
N TYR A 507 -35.38 27.13 -28.83
CA TYR A 507 -35.09 28.53 -28.48
C TYR A 507 -33.95 29.11 -29.33
N ARG A 508 -32.88 28.36 -29.53
CA ARG A 508 -31.71 28.77 -30.36
C ARG A 508 -32.07 28.85 -31.86
N SER A 509 -33.09 28.16 -32.31
CA SER A 509 -33.55 28.19 -33.71
C SER A 509 -34.47 29.38 -34.03
N LEU A 510 -34.93 30.10 -33.02
CA LEU A 510 -35.77 31.27 -33.21
C LEU A 510 -34.98 32.42 -33.88
N PRO A 511 -35.60 33.19 -34.79
CA PRO A 511 -35.02 34.41 -35.34
C PRO A 511 -34.67 35.40 -34.23
N GLN A 512 -33.55 36.15 -34.37
CA GLN A 512 -33.10 37.11 -33.35
C GLN A 512 -34.19 38.13 -32.93
N ILE A 513 -35.12 38.47 -33.83
CA ILE A 513 -36.27 39.37 -33.54
C ILE A 513 -37.28 38.72 -32.57
N ALA A 514 -37.32 37.41 -32.47
CA ALA A 514 -38.25 36.71 -31.56
C ALA A 514 -37.64 36.46 -30.16
N VAL A 515 -36.38 36.74 -29.97
CA VAL A 515 -35.61 36.51 -28.71
C VAL A 515 -35.38 37.83 -27.95
N SER A 516 -35.60 38.97 -28.58
CA SER A 516 -35.60 40.30 -27.97
C SER A 516 -36.98 40.66 -27.41
#